data_6a393aea2130733888fccd7b080f2169
#
_entry.id   6a393aea2130733888fccd7b080f2169
#
_cell.length_a   1.000
_cell.length_b   1.000
_cell.length_c   1.000
_cell.angle_alpha   90.00
_cell.angle_beta   90.00
_cell.angle_gamma   90.00
#
_symmetry.space_group_name_H-M   'P 1'
#
loop_
_entity.id
_entity.type
_entity.pdbx_description
1 polymer ?
#
loop_
_entity_poly.entity_id
_entity_poly.type
_entity_poly.pdbx_seq_one_letter_code
_entity_poly.pdbx_strand_id
1 'polypeptide(L)'
;MMYLDYPNLESYKVEAKTENGNPFYRDTFLEEFLSEQHLTEKLSDMEGVWTDYVKYVDSISGATKDIQKQIEVFAQNRDKWAVDIDFANEQYKFTLADLDMDGQVELLVSHCGGTGIFSYTSFYKVDKDGKLKELDTTFLEYESQPDLMDSVSDESDVTVYSNIINGKGCYNYIVYDFMKESPDCYIYRVSSLAIVDDVVTETKLAIEYETYEGPDYEATISYEDYNGTELTEDEYRTYAARYYVAQQASEHRAHFKWKDVSDIVDVSDAEAAQILMESYDAYSFH
;
A
#
# COMPACT_ATOMS: atom_id res chain seq x y z
N MET A 1 -6.06 -13.81 -15.21
CA MET A 1 -7.19 -13.79 -16.20
C MET A 1 -8.27 -14.72 -15.69
N MET A 2 -9.44 -14.19 -15.44
CA MET A 2 -10.56 -14.93 -14.88
C MET A 2 -11.24 -15.75 -15.97
N TYR A 3 -11.22 -17.09 -15.88
CA TYR A 3 -12.01 -17.94 -16.75
C TYR A 3 -13.39 -18.14 -16.13
N LEU A 4 -14.36 -17.68 -16.83
CA LEU A 4 -15.74 -17.91 -16.46
C LEU A 4 -16.28 -19.02 -17.37
N ASP A 5 -16.78 -20.09 -16.78
CA ASP A 5 -17.22 -21.27 -17.53
C ASP A 5 -18.66 -21.05 -18.06
N TYR A 6 -18.81 -21.03 -19.37
CA TYR A 6 -20.11 -20.89 -20.05
C TYR A 6 -20.68 -22.26 -20.37
N PRO A 7 -21.94 -22.45 -20.30
CA PRO A 7 -22.98 -21.60 -20.89
C PRO A 7 -24.10 -21.15 -19.95
N ASN A 8 -23.90 -21.11 -18.67
CA ASN A 8 -24.97 -20.88 -17.71
C ASN A 8 -24.56 -19.86 -16.63
N LEU A 9 -25.34 -18.83 -16.46
CA LEU A 9 -25.08 -17.78 -15.47
C LEU A 9 -24.99 -18.30 -14.04
N GLU A 10 -25.70 -19.37 -13.71
CA GLU A 10 -25.63 -19.98 -12.40
C GLU A 10 -24.30 -20.70 -12.18
N SER A 11 -23.69 -21.28 -13.20
CA SER A 11 -22.37 -21.87 -13.10
C SER A 11 -21.28 -20.79 -12.92
N TYR A 12 -21.54 -19.59 -13.37
CA TYR A 12 -20.71 -18.43 -13.16
C TYR A 12 -20.63 -17.99 -11.72
N LYS A 13 -21.76 -18.01 -11.04
CA LYS A 13 -21.81 -17.65 -9.62
C LYS A 13 -21.05 -18.62 -8.73
N VAL A 14 -20.89 -19.85 -9.18
CA VAL A 14 -20.44 -20.98 -8.33
C VAL A 14 -19.04 -21.45 -8.69
N GLU A 15 -18.59 -21.27 -9.94
CA GLU A 15 -17.39 -21.94 -10.47
C GLU A 15 -16.37 -21.01 -11.13
N ALA A 16 -16.27 -19.77 -10.70
CA ALA A 16 -15.18 -18.93 -11.16
C ALA A 16 -13.85 -19.47 -10.63
N LYS A 17 -12.93 -19.79 -11.54
CA LYS A 17 -11.61 -20.32 -11.21
C LYS A 17 -10.52 -19.51 -11.90
N THR A 18 -9.37 -19.41 -11.25
CA THR A 18 -8.18 -18.88 -11.89
C THR A 18 -7.62 -19.86 -12.92
N GLU A 19 -6.75 -19.43 -13.81
CA GLU A 19 -6.04 -20.28 -14.77
C GLU A 19 -5.36 -21.48 -14.12
N ASN A 20 -4.96 -21.37 -12.85
CA ASN A 20 -4.28 -22.42 -12.10
C ASN A 20 -5.24 -23.35 -11.34
N GLY A 21 -6.55 -23.23 -11.56
CA GLY A 21 -7.55 -24.05 -10.89
C GLY A 21 -7.80 -23.71 -9.43
N ASN A 22 -7.18 -22.67 -8.90
CA ASN A 22 -7.45 -22.17 -7.55
C ASN A 22 -8.87 -21.65 -7.45
N PRO A 23 -9.56 -21.81 -6.30
CA PRO A 23 -10.89 -21.25 -6.12
C PRO A 23 -10.81 -19.74 -6.28
N PHE A 24 -11.60 -19.23 -7.19
CA PHE A 24 -11.76 -17.81 -7.37
C PHE A 24 -12.67 -17.26 -6.25
N TYR A 25 -12.34 -16.07 -5.76
CA TYR A 25 -13.20 -15.41 -4.81
C TYR A 25 -14.52 -15.07 -5.44
N ARG A 26 -15.55 -15.37 -4.72
CA ARG A 26 -16.90 -15.03 -5.07
C ARG A 26 -17.02 -13.51 -5.01
N ASP A 27 -17.06 -12.89 -6.18
CA ASP A 27 -17.28 -11.45 -6.28
C ASP A 27 -18.74 -11.15 -5.93
N THR A 28 -18.95 -10.59 -4.75
CA THR A 28 -20.28 -10.24 -4.25
C THR A 28 -20.97 -9.21 -5.14
N PHE A 29 -20.22 -8.32 -5.77
CA PHE A 29 -20.76 -7.35 -6.71
C PHE A 29 -21.23 -8.01 -8.00
N LEU A 30 -20.52 -9.01 -8.50
CA LEU A 30 -20.95 -9.76 -9.66
C LEU A 30 -22.28 -10.50 -9.39
N GLU A 31 -22.45 -11.08 -8.21
CA GLU A 31 -23.68 -11.73 -7.83
C GLU A 31 -24.85 -10.75 -7.70
N GLU A 32 -24.62 -9.59 -7.11
CA GLU A 32 -25.60 -8.53 -6.99
C GLU A 32 -26.00 -8.01 -8.37
N PHE A 33 -25.02 -7.69 -9.23
CA PHE A 33 -25.24 -7.29 -10.62
C PHE A 33 -26.09 -8.30 -11.39
N LEU A 34 -25.72 -9.58 -11.35
CA LEU A 34 -26.46 -10.63 -12.04
C LEU A 34 -27.87 -10.81 -11.48
N SER A 35 -28.05 -10.61 -10.17
CA SER A 35 -29.35 -10.66 -9.50
C SER A 35 -30.25 -9.50 -9.92
N GLU A 36 -29.71 -8.28 -9.91
CA GLU A 36 -30.45 -7.08 -10.30
C GLU A 36 -30.85 -7.07 -11.78
N GLN A 37 -29.97 -7.53 -12.64
CA GLN A 37 -30.24 -7.59 -14.08
C GLN A 37 -31.17 -8.73 -14.48
N HIS A 38 -31.53 -9.62 -13.55
CA HIS A 38 -32.36 -10.81 -13.84
C HIS A 38 -31.85 -11.63 -15.02
N LEU A 39 -30.54 -11.73 -15.19
CA LEU A 39 -29.91 -12.44 -16.29
C LEU A 39 -30.01 -13.96 -16.08
N THR A 40 -31.11 -14.54 -16.50
CA THR A 40 -31.37 -15.99 -16.42
C THR A 40 -31.16 -16.72 -17.73
N GLU A 41 -30.96 -15.99 -18.82
CA GLU A 41 -30.79 -16.54 -20.14
C GLU A 41 -29.36 -16.86 -20.50
N LYS A 42 -29.15 -17.70 -21.50
CA LYS A 42 -27.82 -17.95 -22.04
C LYS A 42 -27.21 -16.66 -22.58
N LEU A 43 -26.06 -16.29 -22.06
CA LEU A 43 -25.32 -15.20 -22.60
C LEU A 43 -24.54 -15.64 -23.82
N SER A 44 -24.85 -15.04 -24.95
CA SER A 44 -24.13 -15.25 -26.22
C SER A 44 -22.97 -14.26 -26.39
N ASP A 45 -22.94 -13.23 -25.57
CA ASP A 45 -21.98 -12.14 -25.63
C ASP A 45 -21.42 -11.83 -24.24
N MET A 46 -20.25 -12.38 -23.97
CA MET A 46 -19.54 -12.18 -22.71
C MET A 46 -18.92 -10.82 -22.57
N GLU A 47 -18.43 -10.27 -23.66
CA GLU A 47 -17.79 -8.97 -23.64
C GLU A 47 -18.80 -7.90 -23.24
N GLY A 48 -20.03 -8.02 -23.73
CA GLY A 48 -21.13 -7.13 -23.34
C GLY A 48 -21.44 -7.21 -21.84
N VAL A 49 -21.57 -8.43 -21.32
CA VAL A 49 -21.85 -8.64 -19.88
C VAL A 49 -20.74 -8.11 -18.99
N TRP A 50 -19.50 -8.38 -19.35
CA TRP A 50 -18.36 -7.88 -18.61
C TRP A 50 -18.29 -6.35 -18.60
N THR A 51 -18.54 -5.73 -19.76
CA THR A 51 -18.60 -4.28 -19.88
C THR A 51 -19.70 -3.69 -19.01
N ASP A 52 -20.87 -4.31 -18.96
CA ASP A 52 -21.99 -3.83 -18.14
C ASP A 52 -21.73 -4.05 -16.64
N TYR A 53 -21.09 -5.16 -16.27
CA TYR A 53 -20.64 -5.39 -14.90
C TYR A 53 -19.62 -4.33 -14.43
N VAL A 54 -18.63 -4.02 -15.24
CA VAL A 54 -17.65 -2.96 -14.91
C VAL A 54 -18.35 -1.62 -14.70
N LYS A 55 -19.28 -1.24 -15.57
CA LYS A 55 -20.08 0.00 -15.40
C LYS A 55 -20.93 -0.02 -14.13
N TYR A 56 -21.48 -1.18 -13.78
CA TYR A 56 -22.26 -1.33 -12.55
C TYR A 56 -21.36 -1.15 -11.32
N VAL A 57 -20.22 -1.83 -11.27
CA VAL A 57 -19.24 -1.68 -10.19
C VAL A 57 -18.81 -0.22 -10.04
N ASP A 58 -18.47 0.45 -11.13
CA ASP A 58 -18.10 1.87 -11.10
C ASP A 58 -19.25 2.76 -10.59
N SER A 59 -20.50 2.41 -10.90
CA SER A 59 -21.66 3.18 -10.45
C SER A 59 -21.94 3.03 -8.96
N ILE A 60 -21.68 1.85 -8.38
CA ILE A 60 -21.92 1.58 -6.96
C ILE A 60 -20.72 1.98 -6.09
N SER A 61 -19.52 1.89 -6.62
CA SER A 61 -18.32 2.33 -5.89
C SER A 61 -18.31 3.84 -5.68
N GLY A 62 -18.92 4.59 -6.60
CA GLY A 62 -18.97 6.05 -6.56
C GLY A 62 -17.62 6.76 -6.66
N ALA A 63 -16.52 6.00 -6.60
CA ALA A 63 -15.18 6.51 -6.72
C ALA A 63 -14.76 6.59 -8.20
N THR A 64 -14.02 7.64 -8.55
CA THR A 64 -13.48 7.72 -9.91
C THR A 64 -12.24 6.85 -10.02
N LYS A 65 -12.22 5.98 -11.04
CA LYS A 65 -11.02 5.22 -11.46
C LYS A 65 -10.26 5.92 -12.59
N ASP A 66 -10.64 7.12 -12.94
CA ASP A 66 -9.92 7.97 -13.88
C ASP A 66 -8.71 8.58 -13.14
N ILE A 67 -7.53 8.03 -13.39
CA ILE A 67 -6.28 8.44 -12.76
C ILE A 67 -6.03 9.93 -12.94
N GLN A 68 -6.28 10.49 -14.13
CA GLN A 68 -6.09 11.90 -14.38
C GLN A 68 -6.95 12.77 -13.45
N LYS A 69 -8.21 12.39 -13.22
CA LYS A 69 -9.10 13.15 -12.31
C LYS A 69 -8.65 13.04 -10.85
N GLN A 70 -8.18 11.87 -10.43
CA GLN A 70 -7.67 11.70 -9.08
C GLN A 70 -6.44 12.61 -8.86
N ILE A 71 -5.51 12.61 -9.81
CA ILE A 71 -4.32 13.45 -9.78
C ILE A 71 -4.69 14.95 -9.76
N GLU A 72 -5.69 15.37 -10.53
CA GLU A 72 -6.17 16.75 -10.48
C GLU A 72 -6.72 17.13 -9.09
N VAL A 73 -7.40 16.21 -8.39
CA VAL A 73 -7.86 16.44 -7.00
C VAL A 73 -6.68 16.57 -6.05
N PHE A 74 -5.65 15.72 -6.15
CA PHE A 74 -4.44 15.86 -5.35
C PHE A 74 -3.75 17.20 -5.59
N ALA A 75 -3.57 17.59 -6.85
CA ALA A 75 -2.93 18.86 -7.23
C ALA A 75 -3.70 20.09 -6.70
N GLN A 76 -5.02 20.08 -6.80
CA GLN A 76 -5.89 21.18 -6.32
C GLN A 76 -5.97 21.29 -4.80
N ASN A 77 -5.63 20.24 -4.07
CA ASN A 77 -5.69 20.21 -2.62
C ASN A 77 -4.31 20.10 -1.96
N ARG A 78 -3.23 20.44 -2.68
CA ARG A 78 -1.87 20.30 -2.15
C ARG A 78 -1.57 21.15 -0.93
N ASP A 79 -2.31 22.22 -0.71
CA ASP A 79 -2.28 23.02 0.51
C ASP A 79 -2.63 22.24 1.78
N LYS A 80 -3.23 21.07 1.65
CA LYS A 80 -3.59 20.19 2.77
C LYS A 80 -2.57 19.12 3.07
N TRP A 81 -1.78 18.70 2.09
CA TRP A 81 -0.83 17.59 2.24
C TRP A 81 0.62 17.98 1.93
N ALA A 82 0.85 18.98 1.09
CA ALA A 82 2.18 19.49 0.78
C ALA A 82 2.49 20.72 1.64
N VAL A 83 2.63 20.52 2.95
CA VAL A 83 2.98 21.59 3.87
C VAL A 83 4.48 21.79 3.81
N ASP A 84 4.93 22.98 3.46
CA ASP A 84 6.35 23.34 3.48
C ASP A 84 6.85 23.36 4.95
N ILE A 85 7.62 22.33 5.31
CA ILE A 85 8.23 22.21 6.63
C ILE A 85 9.69 22.65 6.46
N ASP A 86 9.97 23.91 6.75
CA ASP A 86 11.32 24.46 6.75
C ASP A 86 12.09 24.02 8.01
N PHE A 87 12.36 22.71 8.12
CA PHE A 87 13.26 22.17 9.11
C PHE A 87 14.56 21.72 8.44
N ALA A 88 15.64 22.42 8.73
CA ALA A 88 16.98 22.03 8.26
C ALA A 88 17.26 20.56 8.68
N ASN A 89 17.58 19.71 7.72
CA ASN A 89 17.87 18.27 7.80
C ASN A 89 16.65 17.31 7.86
N GLU A 90 15.48 17.75 7.46
CA GLU A 90 14.34 16.85 7.31
C GLU A 90 14.10 16.54 5.83
N GLN A 91 13.73 15.28 5.57
CA GLN A 91 13.30 14.84 4.26
C GLN A 91 11.78 14.84 4.24
N TYR A 92 11.20 15.47 3.24
CA TYR A 92 9.76 15.53 3.05
C TYR A 92 9.44 15.23 1.59
N LYS A 93 8.99 14.02 1.36
CA LYS A 93 8.80 13.48 0.00
C LYS A 93 7.41 12.91 -0.18
N PHE A 94 7.01 12.75 -1.43
CA PHE A 94 5.76 12.12 -1.80
C PHE A 94 5.96 11.14 -2.96
N THR A 95 5.04 10.19 -3.07
CA THR A 95 4.90 9.28 -4.21
C THR A 95 3.44 8.89 -4.40
N LEU A 96 3.10 8.35 -5.59
CA LEU A 96 1.78 7.85 -5.90
C LEU A 96 1.84 6.38 -6.31
N ALA A 97 0.88 5.61 -5.82
CA ALA A 97 0.76 4.18 -6.13
C ALA A 97 -0.71 3.73 -6.02
N ASP A 98 -1.07 2.63 -6.64
CA ASP A 98 -2.29 1.88 -6.37
C ASP A 98 -1.90 0.72 -5.45
N LEU A 99 -1.95 0.96 -4.12
CA LEU A 99 -1.38 0.03 -3.12
C LEU A 99 -2.25 -1.20 -2.88
N ASP A 100 -3.56 -1.09 -3.04
CA ASP A 100 -4.49 -2.20 -2.83
C ASP A 100 -5.02 -2.80 -4.15
N MET A 101 -4.52 -2.29 -5.29
CA MET A 101 -4.86 -2.74 -6.65
C MET A 101 -6.36 -2.63 -6.95
N ASP A 102 -7.02 -1.62 -6.40
CA ASP A 102 -8.45 -1.37 -6.60
C ASP A 102 -8.74 -0.42 -7.78
N GLY A 103 -7.70 0.17 -8.38
CA GLY A 103 -7.74 1.13 -9.48
C GLY A 103 -7.93 2.56 -9.02
N GLN A 104 -7.85 2.84 -7.71
CA GLN A 104 -7.67 4.17 -7.17
C GLN A 104 -6.20 4.39 -6.83
N VAL A 105 -5.79 5.63 -6.78
CA VAL A 105 -4.41 6.01 -6.47
C VAL A 105 -4.34 6.50 -5.04
N GLU A 106 -3.39 5.98 -4.30
CA GLU A 106 -2.98 6.55 -3.03
C GLU A 106 -1.81 7.51 -3.25
N LEU A 107 -1.91 8.68 -2.61
CA LEU A 107 -0.82 9.61 -2.44
C LEU A 107 -0.19 9.35 -1.06
N LEU A 108 1.08 9.00 -1.07
CA LEU A 108 1.89 8.79 0.13
C LEU A 108 2.74 10.05 0.33
N VAL A 109 2.73 10.57 1.54
CA VAL A 109 3.53 11.73 1.92
C VAL A 109 4.33 11.36 3.16
N SER A 110 5.63 11.22 3.01
CA SER A 110 6.55 10.78 4.06
C SER A 110 7.46 11.90 4.51
N HIS A 111 7.59 12.00 5.82
CA HIS A 111 8.46 12.93 6.49
C HIS A 111 9.40 12.14 7.40
N CYS A 112 10.70 12.33 7.23
CA CYS A 112 11.72 11.71 8.06
C CYS A 112 12.65 12.78 8.63
N GLY A 113 12.81 12.82 9.96
CA GLY A 113 13.63 13.83 10.60
C GLY A 113 13.77 13.66 12.09
N GLY A 114 14.31 14.73 12.72
CA GLY A 114 14.58 14.77 14.13
C GLY A 114 15.86 14.06 14.56
N THR A 115 16.20 14.15 15.84
CA THR A 115 17.44 13.58 16.40
C THR A 115 17.41 12.06 16.54
N GLY A 116 16.20 11.47 16.51
CA GLY A 116 15.97 10.02 16.60
C GLY A 116 15.73 9.36 15.24
N ILE A 117 15.72 10.13 14.14
CA ILE A 117 15.38 9.64 12.80
C ILE A 117 14.00 8.99 12.83
N PHE A 118 12.97 9.82 13.08
CA PHE A 118 11.59 9.36 13.09
C PHE A 118 10.95 9.59 11.73
N SER A 119 10.20 8.61 11.27
CA SER A 119 9.37 8.70 10.06
C SER A 119 7.90 8.87 10.42
N TYR A 120 7.23 9.69 9.63
CA TYR A 120 5.78 9.90 9.70
C TYR A 120 5.24 9.90 8.29
N THR A 121 4.28 9.01 8.01
CA THR A 121 3.70 8.88 6.69
C THR A 121 2.19 9.09 6.75
N SER A 122 1.69 10.02 5.93
CA SER A 122 0.27 10.20 5.67
C SER A 122 -0.11 9.58 4.33
N PHE A 123 -1.29 9.01 4.26
CA PHE A 123 -1.84 8.40 3.07
C PHE A 123 -3.13 9.10 2.69
N TYR A 124 -3.28 9.45 1.44
CA TYR A 124 -4.45 10.16 0.93
C TYR A 124 -4.99 9.44 -0.28
N LYS A 125 -6.31 9.49 -0.47
CA LYS A 125 -6.98 9.07 -1.69
C LYS A 125 -8.12 10.01 -2.06
N VAL A 126 -8.70 9.81 -3.23
CA VAL A 126 -9.91 10.51 -3.64
C VAL A 126 -11.13 9.67 -3.25
N ASP A 127 -12.00 10.22 -2.42
CA ASP A 127 -13.20 9.54 -1.96
C ASP A 127 -14.29 9.44 -3.07
N LYS A 128 -15.36 8.73 -2.77
CA LYS A 128 -16.52 8.58 -3.68
C LYS A 128 -17.19 9.90 -4.09
N ASP A 129 -17.00 10.95 -3.32
CA ASP A 129 -17.56 12.29 -3.60
C ASP A 129 -16.57 13.16 -4.42
N GLY A 130 -15.43 12.58 -4.85
CA GLY A 130 -14.38 13.27 -5.60
C GLY A 130 -13.56 14.22 -4.74
N LYS A 131 -13.45 13.99 -3.44
CA LYS A 131 -12.71 14.84 -2.51
C LYS A 131 -11.48 14.13 -1.98
N LEU A 132 -10.47 14.94 -1.66
CA LEU A 132 -9.30 14.46 -0.92
C LEU A 132 -9.73 13.93 0.43
N LYS A 133 -9.33 12.68 0.74
CA LYS A 133 -9.53 12.01 2.02
C LYS A 133 -8.17 11.51 2.53
N GLU A 134 -7.82 11.83 3.75
CA GLU A 134 -6.73 11.18 4.46
C GLU A 134 -7.23 9.84 4.99
N LEU A 135 -6.42 8.80 4.81
CA LEU A 135 -6.74 7.46 5.31
C LEU A 135 -6.41 7.35 6.80
N ASP A 136 -7.29 6.69 7.53
CA ASP A 136 -6.98 6.31 8.91
C ASP A 136 -5.83 5.31 8.94
N THR A 137 -5.02 5.34 10.01
CA THR A 137 -3.91 4.41 10.21
C THR A 137 -4.05 3.68 11.54
N THR A 138 -3.41 2.51 11.66
CA THR A 138 -3.29 1.80 12.95
C THR A 138 -1.99 2.16 13.69
N PHE A 139 -1.24 3.14 13.20
CA PHE A 139 0.04 3.56 13.77
C PHE A 139 -0.12 4.21 15.14
N LEU A 140 0.90 4.08 15.97
CA LEU A 140 0.94 4.74 17.27
C LEU A 140 1.48 6.17 17.12
N GLU A 141 0.79 7.16 17.67
CA GLU A 141 1.12 8.59 17.51
C GLU A 141 2.50 8.99 18.07
N TYR A 142 3.04 8.21 19.00
CA TYR A 142 4.29 8.51 19.70
C TYR A 142 5.47 7.63 19.30
N GLU A 143 5.28 6.77 18.29
CA GLU A 143 6.35 5.95 17.73
C GLU A 143 6.69 6.42 16.32
N SER A 144 7.95 6.18 15.88
CA SER A 144 8.27 6.26 14.46
C SER A 144 7.37 5.32 13.68
N GLN A 145 6.78 5.84 12.61
CA GLN A 145 5.83 5.09 11.79
C GLN A 145 6.56 4.31 10.70
N PRO A 146 6.03 3.17 10.28
CA PRO A 146 6.60 2.43 9.17
C PRO A 146 6.52 3.27 7.88
N ASP A 147 7.59 3.27 7.10
CA ASP A 147 7.74 4.08 5.91
C ASP A 147 8.20 3.25 4.71
N LEU A 148 7.63 3.52 3.54
CA LEU A 148 8.05 2.91 2.28
C LEU A 148 9.17 3.71 1.59
N MET A 149 9.47 4.90 2.09
CA MET A 149 10.53 5.77 1.59
C MET A 149 11.90 5.24 2.02
N ASP A 150 12.83 5.18 1.07
CA ASP A 150 14.25 5.06 1.41
C ASP A 150 14.80 6.44 1.78
N SER A 151 15.35 6.58 2.99
CA SER A 151 15.93 7.85 3.46
C SER A 151 17.22 8.25 2.72
N VAL A 152 17.78 7.35 1.92
CA VAL A 152 19.06 7.57 1.21
C VAL A 152 18.85 7.78 -0.29
N SER A 153 17.76 7.26 -0.84
CA SER A 153 17.47 7.25 -2.28
C SER A 153 16.13 7.93 -2.59
N ASP A 154 16.01 8.49 -3.79
CA ASP A 154 14.73 8.92 -4.35
C ASP A 154 13.91 7.76 -4.93
N GLU A 155 14.42 6.54 -4.84
CA GLU A 155 13.77 5.33 -5.31
C GLU A 155 13.80 4.27 -4.21
N SER A 156 12.71 3.54 -4.07
CA SER A 156 12.63 2.40 -3.17
C SER A 156 12.04 1.18 -3.84
N ASP A 157 12.68 0.02 -3.63
CA ASP A 157 12.22 -1.28 -4.07
C ASP A 157 11.71 -2.08 -2.87
N VAL A 158 10.43 -2.38 -2.87
CA VAL A 158 9.75 -3.00 -1.74
C VAL A 158 9.27 -4.39 -2.09
N THR A 159 9.53 -5.36 -1.21
CA THR A 159 8.91 -6.69 -1.32
C THR A 159 7.46 -6.61 -0.89
N VAL A 160 6.56 -7.22 -1.67
CA VAL A 160 5.13 -7.25 -1.38
C VAL A 160 4.65 -8.69 -1.35
N TYR A 161 3.90 -9.04 -0.31
CA TYR A 161 3.24 -10.34 -0.22
C TYR A 161 1.73 -10.16 -0.40
N SER A 162 1.19 -10.73 -1.49
CA SER A 162 -0.26 -10.71 -1.71
C SER A 162 -0.90 -11.99 -1.20
N ASN A 163 -1.95 -11.83 -0.44
CA ASN A 163 -2.82 -12.90 -0.02
C ASN A 163 -4.28 -12.46 -0.15
N ILE A 164 -5.20 -13.32 0.24
CA ILE A 164 -6.61 -13.03 0.16
C ILE A 164 -7.21 -13.09 1.56
N ILE A 165 -7.75 -11.96 2.01
CA ILE A 165 -8.40 -11.82 3.29
C ILE A 165 -9.88 -11.49 3.05
N ASN A 166 -10.79 -12.32 3.58
CA ASN A 166 -12.24 -12.12 3.45
C ASN A 166 -12.73 -11.93 2.01
N GLY A 167 -12.06 -12.59 1.05
CA GLY A 167 -12.46 -12.52 -0.35
C GLY A 167 -11.89 -11.33 -1.13
N LYS A 168 -11.07 -10.50 -0.49
CA LYS A 168 -10.39 -9.37 -1.15
C LYS A 168 -8.89 -9.62 -1.21
N GLY A 169 -8.24 -9.14 -2.28
CA GLY A 169 -6.79 -9.06 -2.34
C GLY A 169 -6.27 -8.17 -1.20
N CYS A 170 -5.21 -8.60 -0.55
CA CYS A 170 -4.49 -7.83 0.44
C CYS A 170 -3.01 -7.84 0.06
N TYR A 171 -2.42 -6.67 -0.08
CA TYR A 171 -1.05 -6.46 -0.53
C TYR A 171 -0.24 -5.91 0.64
N ASN A 172 0.69 -6.71 1.14
CA ASN A 172 1.47 -6.43 2.35
C ASN A 172 2.87 -5.98 1.94
N TYR A 173 3.12 -4.69 2.00
CA TYR A 173 4.39 -4.04 1.65
C TYR A 173 5.35 -4.17 2.83
N ILE A 174 6.48 -4.84 2.65
CA ILE A 174 7.45 -5.03 3.73
C ILE A 174 8.27 -3.77 3.92
N VAL A 175 8.30 -3.30 5.14
CA VAL A 175 9.01 -2.10 5.57
C VAL A 175 10.13 -2.48 6.52
N TYR A 176 11.29 -1.87 6.30
CA TYR A 176 12.43 -1.91 7.22
C TYR A 176 12.64 -0.50 7.77
N ASP A 177 12.21 -0.28 8.98
CA ASP A 177 12.26 1.01 9.63
C ASP A 177 13.42 1.06 10.64
N PHE A 178 14.08 2.20 10.69
CA PHE A 178 15.20 2.47 11.58
C PHE A 178 14.85 3.61 12.52
N MET A 179 15.14 3.43 13.80
CA MET A 179 14.95 4.45 14.80
C MET A 179 16.12 4.46 15.80
N LYS A 180 16.61 5.64 16.13
CA LYS A 180 17.52 5.84 17.24
C LYS A 180 16.72 6.12 18.51
N GLU A 181 16.54 5.12 19.35
CA GLU A 181 15.79 5.24 20.59
C GLU A 181 16.53 6.05 21.65
N SER A 182 17.85 5.85 21.76
CA SER A 182 18.74 6.55 22.69
C SER A 182 20.14 6.72 22.10
N PRO A 183 21.05 7.47 22.75
CA PRO A 183 22.45 7.54 22.30
C PRO A 183 23.14 6.19 22.14
N ASP A 184 22.69 5.20 22.91
CA ASP A 184 23.32 3.90 23.03
C ASP A 184 22.41 2.75 22.53
N CYS A 185 21.28 3.08 21.87
CA CYS A 185 20.35 2.07 21.37
C CYS A 185 19.75 2.46 20.02
N TYR A 186 19.91 1.57 19.05
CA TYR A 186 19.26 1.63 17.74
C TYR A 186 18.30 0.46 17.58
N ILE A 187 17.19 0.72 16.95
CA ILE A 187 16.12 -0.25 16.70
C ILE A 187 15.90 -0.34 15.19
N TYR A 188 15.93 -1.56 14.67
CA TYR A 188 15.55 -1.87 13.29
C TYR A 188 14.31 -2.77 13.33
N ARG A 189 13.22 -2.28 12.75
CA ARG A 189 11.95 -2.98 12.77
C ARG A 189 11.61 -3.52 11.39
N VAL A 190 11.06 -4.72 11.36
CA VAL A 190 10.43 -5.29 10.18
C VAL A 190 8.94 -5.28 10.42
N SER A 191 8.23 -4.57 9.57
CA SER A 191 6.76 -4.49 9.56
C SER A 191 6.24 -4.75 8.16
N SER A 192 4.94 -4.85 8.01
CA SER A 192 4.30 -4.72 6.71
C SER A 192 3.13 -3.74 6.78
N LEU A 193 2.91 -3.03 5.68
CA LEU A 193 1.79 -2.12 5.47
C LEU A 193 0.81 -2.72 4.48
N ALA A 194 -0.48 -2.62 4.77
CA ALA A 194 -1.55 -2.96 3.83
C ALA A 194 -2.73 -2.00 4.01
N ILE A 195 -3.48 -1.76 2.93
CA ILE A 195 -4.77 -1.06 3.02
C ILE A 195 -5.87 -2.10 3.15
N VAL A 196 -6.64 -2.00 4.22
CA VAL A 196 -7.79 -2.89 4.49
C VAL A 196 -8.99 -2.03 4.85
N ASP A 197 -10.02 -2.07 4.03
CA ASP A 197 -11.26 -1.30 4.21
C ASP A 197 -11.00 0.21 4.46
N ASP A 198 -10.16 0.82 3.63
CA ASP A 198 -9.74 2.22 3.71
C ASP A 198 -8.94 2.60 4.97
N VAL A 199 -8.34 1.65 5.62
CA VAL A 199 -7.44 1.87 6.77
C VAL A 199 -6.06 1.31 6.43
N VAL A 200 -5.02 2.12 6.61
CA VAL A 200 -3.64 1.66 6.51
C VAL A 200 -3.27 0.90 7.77
N THR A 201 -3.08 -0.41 7.62
CA THR A 201 -2.80 -1.31 8.73
C THR A 201 -1.34 -1.70 8.77
N GLU A 202 -0.74 -1.67 9.96
CA GLU A 202 0.59 -2.20 10.20
C GLU A 202 0.51 -3.60 10.81
N THR A 203 1.26 -4.53 10.26
CA THR A 203 1.57 -5.81 10.92
C THR A 203 3.02 -5.80 11.34
N LYS A 204 3.26 -5.72 12.65
CA LYS A 204 4.58 -5.76 13.24
C LYS A 204 5.10 -7.19 13.22
N LEU A 205 6.33 -7.42 12.74
CA LEU A 205 6.89 -8.75 12.47
C LEU A 205 8.07 -9.10 13.37
N ALA A 206 9.16 -8.33 13.30
CA ALA A 206 10.38 -8.62 14.04
C ALA A 206 11.17 -7.33 14.34
N ILE A 207 12.05 -7.42 15.34
CA ILE A 207 12.87 -6.31 15.80
C ILE A 207 14.31 -6.78 15.96
N GLU A 208 15.25 -5.91 15.56
CA GLU A 208 16.66 -5.98 15.91
C GLU A 208 16.98 -4.80 16.86
N TYR A 209 17.64 -5.10 17.96
CA TYR A 209 18.20 -4.12 18.88
C TYR A 209 19.71 -4.14 18.75
N GLU A 210 20.27 -2.97 18.49
CA GLU A 210 21.73 -2.74 18.54
C GLU A 210 22.02 -1.81 19.72
N THR A 211 22.60 -2.36 20.79
CA THR A 211 22.90 -1.65 22.02
C THR A 211 24.40 -1.51 22.21
N TYR A 212 24.85 -0.37 22.69
CA TYR A 212 26.24 -0.04 22.92
C TYR A 212 26.49 0.11 24.40
N GLU A 213 27.34 -0.73 24.97
CA GLU A 213 27.65 -0.73 26.40
C GLU A 213 29.16 -0.62 26.67
N GLY A 214 29.48 -0.10 27.86
CA GLY A 214 30.83 -0.04 28.38
C GLY A 214 31.71 1.05 27.77
N PRO A 215 32.97 1.14 28.25
CA PRO A 215 33.90 2.22 27.85
C PRO A 215 34.40 2.10 26.40
N ASP A 216 34.32 0.91 25.83
CA ASP A 216 34.83 0.65 24.48
C ASP A 216 33.71 0.71 23.43
N TYR A 217 32.47 0.99 23.82
CA TYR A 217 31.30 1.07 22.94
C TYR A 217 31.13 -0.18 22.04
N GLU A 218 31.25 -1.38 22.62
CA GLU A 218 31.03 -2.61 21.89
C GLU A 218 29.53 -2.80 21.65
N ALA A 219 29.15 -3.08 20.38
CA ALA A 219 27.78 -3.31 20.01
C ALA A 219 27.36 -4.73 20.43
N THR A 220 26.21 -4.82 21.09
CA THR A 220 25.49 -6.09 21.33
C THR A 220 24.24 -6.07 20.45
N ILE A 221 24.08 -7.10 19.61
CA ILE A 221 22.95 -7.21 18.71
C ILE A 221 22.07 -8.36 19.18
N SER A 222 20.77 -8.11 19.28
CA SER A 222 19.77 -9.11 19.62
C SER A 222 18.55 -8.99 18.70
N TYR A 223 17.86 -10.09 18.48
CA TYR A 223 16.72 -10.19 17.56
C TYR A 223 15.55 -10.86 18.26
N GLU A 224 14.35 -10.35 18.06
CA GLU A 224 13.12 -10.97 18.54
C GLU A 224 11.94 -10.76 17.57
N ASP A 225 10.94 -11.65 17.67
CA ASP A 225 9.67 -11.37 17.05
C ASP A 225 8.81 -10.43 17.93
N TYR A 226 7.70 -9.94 17.39
CA TYR A 226 6.81 -9.03 18.15
C TYR A 226 6.07 -9.69 19.34
N ASN A 227 6.25 -11.00 19.55
CA ASN A 227 5.78 -11.71 20.75
C ASN A 227 6.89 -11.87 21.80
N GLY A 228 8.09 -11.33 21.55
CA GLY A 228 9.25 -11.42 22.41
C GLY A 228 9.97 -12.78 22.33
N THR A 229 9.79 -13.52 21.24
CA THR A 229 10.53 -14.75 20.99
C THR A 229 11.90 -14.42 20.42
N GLU A 230 12.97 -14.84 21.09
CA GLU A 230 14.32 -14.65 20.56
C GLU A 230 14.49 -15.32 19.19
N LEU A 231 15.17 -14.61 18.29
CA LEU A 231 15.49 -15.04 16.94
C LEU A 231 16.99 -15.07 16.73
N THR A 232 17.44 -15.92 15.83
CA THR A 232 18.78 -15.78 15.22
C THR A 232 18.76 -14.71 14.15
N GLU A 233 19.92 -14.20 13.74
CA GLU A 233 20.06 -13.25 12.64
C GLU A 233 19.41 -13.77 11.34
N ASP A 234 19.65 -15.04 10.99
CA ASP A 234 19.06 -15.67 9.81
C ASP A 234 17.53 -15.76 9.91
N GLU A 235 16.99 -15.98 11.09
CA GLU A 235 15.55 -16.00 11.32
C GLU A 235 14.95 -14.61 11.22
N TYR A 236 15.60 -13.60 11.76
CA TYR A 236 15.19 -12.21 11.63
C TYR A 236 15.19 -11.77 10.16
N ARG A 237 16.28 -11.97 9.44
CA ARG A 237 16.42 -11.59 8.01
C ARG A 237 15.39 -12.26 7.10
N THR A 238 14.92 -13.44 7.45
CA THR A 238 13.93 -14.20 6.66
C THR A 238 12.53 -14.18 7.26
N TYR A 239 12.31 -13.42 8.34
CA TYR A 239 11.07 -13.52 9.12
C TYR A 239 9.83 -13.17 8.30
N ALA A 240 9.83 -12.05 7.57
CA ALA A 240 8.71 -11.62 6.74
C ALA A 240 8.37 -12.67 5.67
N ALA A 241 9.38 -13.20 4.97
CA ALA A 241 9.17 -14.24 3.97
C ALA A 241 8.53 -15.49 4.57
N ARG A 242 9.06 -16.00 5.70
CA ARG A 242 8.51 -17.18 6.38
C ARG A 242 7.08 -16.95 6.88
N TYR A 243 6.82 -15.76 7.43
CA TYR A 243 5.50 -15.38 7.92
C TYR A 243 4.45 -15.41 6.82
N TYR A 244 4.72 -14.78 5.68
CA TYR A 244 3.78 -14.71 4.57
C TYR A 244 3.70 -15.99 3.74
N VAL A 245 4.81 -16.72 3.56
CA VAL A 245 4.79 -18.04 2.91
C VAL A 245 3.93 -19.04 3.71
N ALA A 246 3.99 -19.00 5.04
CA ALA A 246 3.10 -19.80 5.88
C ALA A 246 1.61 -19.48 5.69
N GLN A 247 1.27 -18.29 5.23
CA GLN A 247 -0.08 -17.85 4.89
C GLN A 247 -0.42 -18.07 3.40
N GLN A 248 0.43 -18.77 2.66
CA GLN A 248 0.26 -19.04 1.22
C GLN A 248 0.21 -17.76 0.36
N ALA A 249 0.85 -16.69 0.80
CA ALA A 249 0.97 -15.45 0.04
C ALA A 249 1.93 -15.61 -1.14
N SER A 250 1.65 -14.86 -2.20
CA SER A 250 2.54 -14.73 -3.36
C SER A 250 3.48 -13.54 -3.18
N GLU A 251 4.74 -13.71 -3.55
CA GLU A 251 5.74 -12.64 -3.48
C GLU A 251 5.77 -11.83 -4.78
N HIS A 252 5.86 -10.51 -4.64
CA HIS A 252 5.94 -9.51 -5.69
C HIS A 252 6.99 -8.46 -5.34
N ARG A 253 7.24 -7.56 -6.28
CA ARG A 253 8.07 -6.38 -6.10
C ARG A 253 7.30 -5.13 -6.50
N ALA A 254 7.38 -4.09 -5.69
CA ALA A 254 6.91 -2.75 -6.01
C ALA A 254 8.09 -1.79 -6.07
N HIS A 255 8.12 -0.94 -7.09
CA HIS A 255 9.11 0.13 -7.23
C HIS A 255 8.41 1.47 -7.10
N PHE A 256 8.95 2.34 -6.24
CA PHE A 256 8.47 3.69 -6.00
C PHE A 256 9.53 4.71 -6.40
N LYS A 257 9.08 5.83 -6.95
CA LYS A 257 9.90 7.01 -7.16
C LYS A 257 9.36 8.16 -6.35
N TRP A 258 10.17 8.59 -5.39
CA TRP A 258 9.85 9.68 -4.49
C TRP A 258 10.28 11.02 -5.09
N LYS A 259 9.49 12.05 -4.84
CA LYS A 259 9.76 13.45 -5.22
C LYS A 259 9.73 14.32 -3.98
N ASP A 260 10.53 15.37 -3.96
CA ASP A 260 10.52 16.32 -2.87
C ASP A 260 9.21 17.14 -2.86
N VAL A 261 8.63 17.35 -1.68
CA VAL A 261 7.41 18.17 -1.55
C VAL A 261 7.67 19.61 -2.00
N SER A 262 8.89 20.12 -1.84
CA SER A 262 9.29 21.44 -2.34
C SER A 262 9.12 21.63 -3.85
N ASP A 263 9.15 20.55 -4.64
CA ASP A 263 8.98 20.60 -6.09
C ASP A 263 7.56 20.96 -6.51
N ILE A 264 6.58 20.81 -5.59
CA ILE A 264 5.16 20.94 -5.92
C ILE A 264 4.45 22.09 -5.21
N VAL A 265 5.05 22.69 -4.20
CA VAL A 265 4.40 23.72 -3.35
C VAL A 265 4.07 24.99 -4.14
N ASP A 266 5.04 25.54 -4.87
CA ASP A 266 4.97 26.87 -5.50
C ASP A 266 4.63 26.85 -7.00
N VAL A 267 4.11 25.73 -7.52
CA VAL A 267 3.78 25.59 -8.94
C VAL A 267 2.26 25.72 -9.18
N SER A 268 1.86 25.87 -10.45
CA SER A 268 0.43 25.88 -10.82
C SER A 268 -0.21 24.49 -10.63
N ASP A 269 -1.55 24.42 -10.50
CA ASP A 269 -2.27 23.14 -10.40
C ASP A 269 -1.99 22.22 -11.59
N ALA A 270 -1.87 22.77 -12.79
CA ALA A 270 -1.56 21.99 -13.99
C ALA A 270 -0.13 21.41 -13.97
N GLU A 271 0.84 22.16 -13.47
CA GLU A 271 2.21 21.70 -13.31
C GLU A 271 2.33 20.69 -12.17
N ALA A 272 1.63 20.93 -11.06
CA ALA A 272 1.52 19.98 -9.97
C ALA A 272 0.91 18.64 -10.43
N ALA A 273 -0.16 18.68 -11.21
CA ALA A 273 -0.75 17.47 -11.78
C ALA A 273 0.22 16.72 -12.71
N GLN A 274 1.06 17.42 -13.45
CA GLN A 274 2.09 16.79 -14.28
C GLN A 274 3.15 16.10 -13.41
N ILE A 275 3.64 16.76 -12.36
CA ILE A 275 4.65 16.20 -11.43
C ILE A 275 4.09 14.96 -10.73
N LEU A 276 2.84 15.00 -10.30
CA LEU A 276 2.14 13.86 -9.70
C LEU A 276 1.98 12.70 -10.69
N MET A 277 1.59 12.98 -11.93
CA MET A 277 1.49 11.96 -12.98
C MET A 277 2.83 11.28 -13.24
N GLU A 278 3.92 12.06 -13.31
CA GLU A 278 5.28 11.50 -13.48
C GLU A 278 5.70 10.58 -12.33
N SER A 279 5.25 10.87 -11.10
CA SER A 279 5.47 9.99 -9.94
C SER A 279 4.67 8.70 -10.08
N TYR A 280 3.40 8.79 -10.46
CA TYR A 280 2.54 7.63 -10.70
C TYR A 280 3.05 6.75 -11.86
N ASP A 281 3.44 7.36 -12.99
CA ASP A 281 3.97 6.63 -14.16
C ASP A 281 5.29 5.90 -13.85
N ALA A 282 6.02 6.33 -12.84
CA ALA A 282 7.24 5.68 -12.39
C ALA A 282 7.00 4.51 -11.42
N TYR A 283 5.81 4.44 -10.79
CA TYR A 283 5.43 3.29 -9.98
C TYR A 283 5.28 2.04 -10.83
N SER A 284 5.80 0.93 -10.35
CA SER A 284 5.59 -0.37 -11.00
C SER A 284 5.41 -1.49 -9.98
N PHE A 285 4.60 -2.47 -10.35
CA PHE A 285 4.31 -3.66 -9.55
C PHE A 285 4.47 -4.92 -10.42
N HIS A 286 5.24 -5.92 -9.93
CA HIS A 286 5.62 -7.12 -10.70
C HIS A 286 5.40 -8.41 -9.92
#